data_9a5d5c2d0e58da554dfff6baa2e7d4a5
#
_entry.id   9a5d5c2d0e58da554dfff6baa2e7d4a5
#
_cell.length_a   1.000
_cell.length_b   1.000
_cell.length_c   1.000
_cell.angle_alpha   90.00
_cell.angle_beta   90.00
_cell.angle_gamma   90.00
#
_symmetry.space_group_name_H-M   'P 1'
#
loop_
_entity.id
_entity.type
_entity.pdbx_description
1 polymer ?
#
loop_
_entity_poly.entity_id
_entity_poly.type
_entity_poly.pdbx_seq_one_letter_code
_entity_poly.pdbx_strand_id
1 'polypeptide(L)'
;MRFPQVKEEHEPYRFDDGTIRIGGELYGTAAEIVDSHGWVWDALTLMDGETSVSRIEDELVSRHTPLGRPGARKVITTLLKSGYIEDSAAADPTGLSPHEIERYSRNHAFFRRVDLRARVDPWDSQLSLKRAKVLVLGLGGVGSHAAWSLAAAGVGSLHCIDPDSIEESNLTRQVLYAESDVGRSKAEVAVERLSAVNSSGSFTYEKRMVDTESELTDLVAGFDVFALCADEPRQGFIASLTNRVCAAQGVPWVSAGYNGPMVAVGVYAPTGPCYECIAAGEEEKLKPGAQLHLNGRGVLAPLAGIAGQLVAYEVISLITGIGRLAPGYVRGLNLISPDQHVLVQHPARPSCELCHPHRQGGRRSANP
;
A
#
# COMPACT_ATOMS: atom_id res chain seq x y z
N MET A 1 -18.48 -18.39 4.93
CA MET A 1 -19.43 -17.95 3.89
C MET A 1 -20.65 -18.84 3.94
N ARG A 2 -21.80 -18.26 3.82
CA ARG A 2 -23.10 -18.93 3.92
C ARG A 2 -23.72 -19.16 2.53
N PHE A 3 -23.70 -18.11 1.71
CA PHE A 3 -24.17 -18.10 0.34
C PHE A 3 -23.04 -17.55 -0.56
N PRO A 4 -22.14 -18.41 -1.03
CA PRO A 4 -21.00 -17.98 -1.81
C PRO A 4 -21.44 -17.44 -3.17
N GLN A 5 -20.84 -16.32 -3.57
CA GLN A 5 -21.03 -15.70 -4.86
C GLN A 5 -19.68 -15.38 -5.47
N VAL A 6 -19.51 -15.62 -6.76
CA VAL A 6 -18.37 -15.10 -7.49
C VAL A 6 -18.49 -13.57 -7.53
N LYS A 7 -17.41 -12.86 -7.17
CA LYS A 7 -17.39 -11.40 -7.26
C LYS A 7 -17.61 -10.98 -8.70
N GLU A 8 -18.46 -9.97 -8.93
CA GLU A 8 -18.80 -9.46 -10.25
C GLU A 8 -17.54 -9.08 -11.07
N GLU A 9 -16.53 -8.53 -10.41
CA GLU A 9 -15.27 -8.14 -11.05
C GLU A 9 -14.40 -9.33 -11.50
N HIS A 10 -14.78 -10.54 -11.12
CA HIS A 10 -14.03 -11.78 -11.33
C HIS A 10 -14.85 -12.86 -12.05
N GLU A 11 -15.87 -12.49 -12.78
CA GLU A 11 -16.71 -13.42 -13.53
C GLU A 11 -15.85 -14.41 -14.33
N PRO A 12 -16.04 -15.75 -14.13
CA PRO A 12 -15.25 -16.76 -14.78
C PRO A 12 -15.75 -17.02 -16.19
N TYR A 13 -14.86 -17.40 -17.09
CA TYR A 13 -15.21 -17.94 -18.39
C TYR A 13 -14.41 -19.19 -18.72
N ARG A 14 -14.97 -20.05 -19.55
CA ARG A 14 -14.38 -21.31 -19.95
C ARG A 14 -13.94 -21.26 -21.41
N PHE A 15 -12.68 -21.62 -21.64
CA PHE A 15 -12.12 -21.78 -23.00
C PHE A 15 -12.60 -23.06 -23.66
N ASP A 16 -12.43 -23.15 -24.97
CA ASP A 16 -12.82 -24.32 -25.78
C ASP A 16 -12.04 -25.59 -25.37
N ASP A 17 -10.83 -25.46 -24.84
CA ASP A 17 -10.01 -26.55 -24.32
C ASP A 17 -10.43 -27.02 -22.91
N GLY A 18 -11.44 -26.40 -22.33
CA GLY A 18 -11.95 -26.70 -20.99
C GLY A 18 -11.24 -25.96 -19.85
N THR A 19 -10.19 -25.20 -20.13
CA THR A 19 -9.54 -24.35 -19.12
C THR A 19 -10.49 -23.22 -18.69
N ILE A 20 -10.50 -22.92 -17.40
CA ILE A 20 -11.29 -21.81 -16.82
C ILE A 20 -10.36 -20.66 -16.51
N ARG A 21 -10.74 -19.46 -16.90
CA ARG A 21 -10.10 -18.23 -16.43
C ARG A 21 -11.03 -17.49 -15.47
N ILE A 22 -10.49 -17.05 -14.32
CA ILE A 22 -11.16 -16.26 -13.30
C ILE A 22 -10.28 -15.08 -12.90
N GLY A 23 -10.88 -13.93 -12.59
CA GLY A 23 -10.15 -12.72 -12.22
C GLY A 23 -9.95 -11.73 -13.36
N GLY A 24 -10.65 -11.91 -14.46
CA GLY A 24 -10.63 -11.03 -15.63
C GLY A 24 -9.31 -11.08 -16.41
N GLU A 25 -9.04 -10.04 -17.19
CA GLU A 25 -7.85 -9.96 -18.05
C GLU A 25 -6.68 -9.18 -17.44
N LEU A 26 -6.79 -8.78 -16.16
CA LEU A 26 -5.76 -7.99 -15.50
C LEU A 26 -4.57 -8.83 -15.10
N TYR A 27 -3.37 -8.39 -15.50
CA TYR A 27 -2.11 -8.97 -15.05
C TYR A 27 -2.05 -9.05 -13.52
N GLY A 28 -1.70 -10.24 -13.03
CA GLY A 28 -1.48 -10.47 -11.61
C GLY A 28 -2.75 -10.68 -10.78
N THR A 29 -3.96 -10.58 -11.32
CA THR A 29 -5.21 -10.91 -10.61
C THR A 29 -5.89 -12.15 -11.18
N ALA A 30 -5.76 -12.41 -12.46
CA ALA A 30 -6.34 -13.58 -13.12
C ALA A 30 -5.60 -14.87 -12.77
N ALA A 31 -6.36 -15.97 -12.69
CA ALA A 31 -5.85 -17.34 -12.61
C ALA A 31 -6.47 -18.21 -13.71
N GLU A 32 -5.69 -19.15 -14.22
CA GLU A 32 -6.16 -20.20 -15.11
C GLU A 32 -6.20 -21.53 -14.36
N ILE A 33 -7.30 -22.24 -14.52
CA ILE A 33 -7.59 -23.49 -13.84
C ILE A 33 -7.84 -24.57 -14.89
N VAL A 34 -7.01 -25.61 -14.89
CA VAL A 34 -7.26 -26.80 -15.72
C VAL A 34 -8.34 -27.63 -15.04
N ASP A 35 -9.52 -27.71 -15.66
CA ASP A 35 -10.69 -28.41 -15.13
C ASP A 35 -11.09 -29.59 -16.04
N SER A 36 -10.25 -30.62 -16.07
CA SER A 36 -10.45 -31.78 -16.94
C SER A 36 -11.75 -32.56 -16.71
N HIS A 37 -12.41 -32.32 -15.56
CA HIS A 37 -13.61 -33.06 -15.17
C HIS A 37 -14.87 -32.18 -15.07
N GLY A 38 -14.74 -30.86 -15.23
CA GLY A 38 -15.84 -29.90 -15.08
C GLY A 38 -16.27 -29.59 -13.63
N TRP A 39 -15.52 -30.08 -12.65
CA TRP A 39 -15.89 -29.95 -11.23
C TRP A 39 -15.81 -28.53 -10.73
N VAL A 40 -14.77 -27.82 -11.17
CA VAL A 40 -14.55 -26.43 -10.76
C VAL A 40 -15.55 -25.50 -11.45
N TRP A 41 -15.82 -25.73 -12.74
CA TRP A 41 -16.80 -24.96 -13.49
C TRP A 41 -18.20 -25.06 -12.87
N ASP A 42 -18.64 -26.29 -12.59
CA ASP A 42 -19.96 -26.50 -11.97
C ASP A 42 -20.02 -25.90 -10.56
N ALA A 43 -18.92 -25.98 -9.78
CA ALA A 43 -18.86 -25.33 -8.49
C ALA A 43 -19.00 -23.79 -8.60
N LEU A 44 -18.29 -23.17 -9.53
CA LEU A 44 -18.36 -21.72 -9.77
C LEU A 44 -19.76 -21.28 -10.24
N THR A 45 -20.38 -22.07 -11.11
CA THR A 45 -21.74 -21.81 -11.60
C THR A 45 -22.80 -21.90 -10.48
N LEU A 46 -22.59 -22.78 -9.50
CA LEU A 46 -23.47 -22.93 -8.34
C LEU A 46 -23.21 -21.88 -7.24
N MET A 47 -22.08 -21.15 -7.31
CA MET A 47 -21.77 -20.02 -6.41
C MET A 47 -22.45 -18.73 -6.91
N ASP A 48 -23.76 -18.73 -6.87
CA ASP A 48 -24.67 -17.69 -7.39
C ASP A 48 -25.13 -16.66 -6.33
N GLY A 49 -24.72 -16.86 -5.06
CA GLY A 49 -25.14 -16.03 -3.94
C GLY A 49 -26.49 -16.42 -3.33
N GLU A 50 -27.19 -17.41 -3.88
CA GLU A 50 -28.48 -17.90 -3.39
C GLU A 50 -28.36 -19.35 -2.89
N THR A 51 -27.43 -20.11 -3.43
CA THR A 51 -27.22 -21.52 -3.10
C THR A 51 -26.28 -21.66 -1.91
N SER A 52 -26.72 -22.38 -0.86
CA SER A 52 -25.87 -22.61 0.31
C SER A 52 -24.71 -23.56 0.01
N VAL A 53 -23.60 -23.43 0.76
CA VAL A 53 -22.44 -24.31 0.63
C VAL A 53 -22.78 -25.80 0.71
N SER A 54 -23.69 -26.17 1.61
CA SER A 54 -24.13 -27.57 1.74
C SER A 54 -24.88 -28.08 0.51
N ARG A 55 -25.72 -27.22 -0.09
CA ARG A 55 -26.44 -27.56 -1.32
C ARG A 55 -25.50 -27.65 -2.52
N ILE A 56 -24.51 -26.77 -2.60
CA ILE A 56 -23.46 -26.86 -3.65
C ILE A 56 -22.71 -28.19 -3.51
N GLU A 57 -22.36 -28.62 -2.28
CA GLU A 57 -21.72 -29.92 -2.05
C GLU A 57 -22.57 -31.07 -2.54
N ASP A 58 -23.87 -31.06 -2.19
CA ASP A 58 -24.81 -32.13 -2.58
C ASP A 58 -24.99 -32.18 -4.11
N GLU A 59 -25.15 -31.04 -4.76
CA GLU A 59 -25.28 -30.94 -6.24
C GLU A 59 -24.02 -31.43 -6.97
N LEU A 60 -22.82 -31.03 -6.49
CA LEU A 60 -21.57 -31.51 -7.08
C LEU A 60 -21.38 -32.99 -6.97
N VAL A 61 -21.73 -33.60 -5.83
CA VAL A 61 -21.68 -35.06 -5.65
C VAL A 61 -22.68 -35.76 -6.56
N SER A 62 -23.87 -35.19 -6.74
CA SER A 62 -24.92 -35.70 -7.59
C SER A 62 -24.52 -35.70 -9.08
N ARG A 63 -23.94 -34.58 -9.53
CA ARG A 63 -23.48 -34.42 -10.94
C ARG A 63 -22.23 -35.22 -11.25
N HIS A 64 -21.35 -35.38 -10.27
CA HIS A 64 -20.02 -35.97 -10.42
C HIS A 64 -19.77 -37.06 -9.40
N THR A 65 -20.40 -38.23 -9.60
CA THR A 65 -20.29 -39.40 -8.70
C THR A 65 -18.85 -39.79 -8.34
N PRO A 66 -17.86 -39.74 -9.26
CA PRO A 66 -16.48 -40.08 -8.94
C PRO A 66 -15.79 -39.09 -7.98
N LEU A 67 -16.30 -37.85 -7.85
CA LEU A 67 -15.73 -36.82 -7.00
C LEU A 67 -15.89 -37.14 -5.49
N GLY A 68 -17.05 -37.66 -5.14
CA GLY A 68 -17.43 -37.92 -3.75
C GLY A 68 -17.49 -36.68 -2.88
N ARG A 69 -18.03 -36.80 -1.68
CA ARG A 69 -18.12 -35.64 -0.73
C ARG A 69 -16.77 -35.04 -0.34
N PRO A 70 -15.71 -35.85 -0.07
CA PRO A 70 -14.41 -35.25 0.26
C PRO A 70 -13.83 -34.41 -0.89
N GLY A 71 -13.98 -34.85 -2.13
CA GLY A 71 -13.56 -34.13 -3.32
C GLY A 71 -14.34 -32.83 -3.51
N ALA A 72 -15.68 -32.88 -3.41
CA ALA A 72 -16.54 -31.70 -3.50
C ALA A 72 -16.18 -30.63 -2.45
N ARG A 73 -15.97 -31.05 -1.20
CA ARG A 73 -15.50 -30.15 -0.13
C ARG A 73 -14.15 -29.52 -0.43
N LYS A 74 -13.22 -30.28 -0.99
CA LYS A 74 -11.90 -29.74 -1.36
C LYS A 74 -12.03 -28.68 -2.44
N VAL A 75 -12.80 -28.92 -3.51
CA VAL A 75 -13.05 -27.94 -4.57
C VAL A 75 -13.67 -26.66 -3.98
N ILE A 76 -14.78 -26.80 -3.25
CA ILE A 76 -15.49 -25.66 -2.64
C ILE A 76 -14.54 -24.87 -1.70
N THR A 77 -13.85 -25.55 -0.78
CA THR A 77 -12.96 -24.89 0.17
C THR A 77 -11.82 -24.15 -0.51
N THR A 78 -11.28 -24.69 -1.61
CA THR A 78 -10.23 -24.05 -2.39
C THR A 78 -10.75 -22.77 -3.03
N LEU A 79 -11.94 -22.80 -3.63
CA LEU A 79 -12.58 -21.64 -4.21
C LEU A 79 -12.91 -20.58 -3.17
N LEU A 80 -13.47 -20.94 -2.02
CA LEU A 80 -13.77 -20.00 -0.92
C LEU A 80 -12.52 -19.31 -0.36
N LYS A 81 -11.35 -19.91 -0.51
CA LYS A 81 -10.06 -19.33 -0.05
C LYS A 81 -9.34 -18.56 -1.14
N SER A 82 -9.80 -18.60 -2.38
CA SER A 82 -9.11 -18.00 -3.52
C SER A 82 -9.14 -16.46 -3.55
N GLY A 83 -10.08 -15.86 -2.80
CA GLY A 83 -10.33 -14.42 -2.84
C GLY A 83 -11.24 -13.94 -3.98
N TYR A 84 -11.65 -14.84 -4.90
CA TYR A 84 -12.61 -14.53 -5.96
C TYR A 84 -14.07 -14.64 -5.53
N ILE A 85 -14.31 -15.27 -4.38
CA ILE A 85 -15.64 -15.56 -3.85
C ILE A 85 -15.91 -14.67 -2.64
N GLU A 86 -17.13 -14.17 -2.54
CA GLU A 86 -17.65 -13.43 -1.39
C GLU A 86 -18.93 -14.07 -0.85
N ASP A 87 -19.41 -13.62 0.30
CA ASP A 87 -20.68 -14.05 0.87
C ASP A 87 -21.76 -13.03 0.54
N SER A 88 -22.74 -13.40 -0.27
CA SER A 88 -23.86 -12.51 -0.61
C SER A 88 -24.73 -12.13 0.61
N ALA A 89 -24.68 -12.94 1.67
CA ALA A 89 -25.37 -12.67 2.93
C ALA A 89 -24.54 -11.84 3.92
N ALA A 90 -23.38 -11.28 3.48
CA ALA A 90 -22.63 -10.37 4.33
C ALA A 90 -23.49 -9.13 4.66
N ALA A 91 -23.54 -8.78 5.95
CA ALA A 91 -24.26 -7.58 6.38
C ALA A 91 -23.53 -6.31 5.93
N ASP A 92 -24.25 -5.20 5.88
CA ASP A 92 -23.65 -3.88 5.69
C ASP A 92 -22.58 -3.62 6.76
N PRO A 93 -21.48 -2.92 6.40
CA PRO A 93 -20.37 -2.71 7.33
C PRO A 93 -20.80 -1.88 8.53
N THR A 94 -20.61 -2.42 9.74
CA THR A 94 -20.99 -1.74 10.98
C THR A 94 -20.12 -0.55 11.36
N GLY A 95 -19.09 -0.25 10.61
CA GLY A 95 -18.13 0.80 10.91
C GLY A 95 -18.14 2.01 9.96
N LEU A 96 -19.02 2.02 8.95
CA LEU A 96 -19.18 3.10 7.99
C LEU A 96 -20.61 3.66 8.06
N SER A 97 -20.73 4.99 7.97
CA SER A 97 -22.03 5.64 7.78
C SER A 97 -22.54 5.45 6.34
N PRO A 98 -23.85 5.61 6.08
CA PRO A 98 -24.39 5.56 4.72
C PRO A 98 -23.69 6.53 3.75
N HIS A 99 -23.33 7.71 4.21
CA HIS A 99 -22.55 8.68 3.44
C HIS A 99 -21.15 8.16 3.08
N GLU A 100 -20.46 7.49 4.01
CA GLU A 100 -19.15 6.90 3.76
C GLU A 100 -19.22 5.70 2.81
N ILE A 101 -20.28 4.87 2.92
CA ILE A 101 -20.53 3.75 2.00
C ILE A 101 -20.68 4.27 0.56
N GLU A 102 -21.50 5.29 0.35
CA GLU A 102 -21.65 5.92 -0.96
C GLU A 102 -20.34 6.54 -1.43
N ARG A 103 -19.69 7.33 -0.59
CA ARG A 103 -18.42 8.01 -0.89
C ARG A 103 -17.34 7.05 -1.32
N TYR A 104 -17.17 5.94 -0.60
CA TYR A 104 -16.09 4.98 -0.85
C TYR A 104 -16.52 3.80 -1.75
N SER A 105 -17.67 3.87 -2.40
CA SER A 105 -18.16 2.81 -3.29
C SER A 105 -17.16 2.43 -4.38
N ARG A 106 -16.41 3.41 -4.94
CA ARG A 106 -15.37 3.15 -5.94
C ARG A 106 -14.11 2.52 -5.36
N ASN A 107 -13.73 2.91 -4.14
CA ASN A 107 -12.63 2.26 -3.42
C ASN A 107 -13.00 0.80 -3.12
N HIS A 108 -14.22 0.56 -2.67
CA HIS A 108 -14.72 -0.78 -2.39
C HIS A 108 -14.65 -1.68 -3.65
N ALA A 109 -15.14 -1.22 -4.78
CA ALA A 109 -15.04 -1.94 -6.05
C ALA A 109 -13.57 -2.21 -6.45
N PHE A 110 -12.68 -1.23 -6.23
CA PHE A 110 -11.24 -1.44 -6.46
C PHE A 110 -10.67 -2.52 -5.55
N PHE A 111 -10.96 -2.47 -4.23
CA PHE A 111 -10.47 -3.47 -3.29
C PHE A 111 -11.02 -4.87 -3.58
N ARG A 112 -12.30 -5.00 -3.91
CA ARG A 112 -12.89 -6.29 -4.32
C ARG A 112 -12.14 -6.91 -5.50
N ARG A 113 -11.69 -6.09 -6.46
CA ARG A 113 -10.94 -6.55 -7.64
C ARG A 113 -9.50 -6.97 -7.33
N VAL A 114 -8.77 -6.25 -6.46
CA VAL A 114 -7.34 -6.49 -6.25
C VAL A 114 -7.01 -7.33 -5.02
N ASP A 115 -7.89 -7.35 -4.02
CA ASP A 115 -7.69 -8.14 -2.80
C ASP A 115 -8.17 -9.58 -2.98
N LEU A 116 -7.21 -10.46 -3.27
CA LEU A 116 -7.44 -11.89 -3.44
C LEU A 116 -7.32 -12.68 -2.12
N ARG A 117 -7.51 -12.05 -0.99
CA ARG A 117 -7.64 -12.71 0.30
C ARG A 117 -9.11 -12.99 0.60
N ALA A 118 -9.38 -14.14 1.20
CA ALA A 118 -10.72 -14.43 1.70
C ALA A 118 -11.06 -13.50 2.86
N ARG A 119 -11.90 -12.49 2.62
CA ARG A 119 -12.39 -11.56 3.64
C ARG A 119 -13.74 -12.02 4.18
N VAL A 120 -13.97 -11.77 5.46
CA VAL A 120 -15.27 -11.99 6.10
C VAL A 120 -16.20 -10.82 5.77
N ASP A 121 -15.69 -9.60 5.88
CA ASP A 121 -16.40 -8.38 5.53
C ASP A 121 -15.83 -7.83 4.21
N PRO A 122 -16.62 -7.66 3.16
CA PRO A 122 -16.17 -7.08 1.89
C PRO A 122 -15.59 -5.66 2.03
N TRP A 123 -15.92 -4.94 3.10
CA TRP A 123 -15.45 -3.60 3.40
C TRP A 123 -14.20 -3.54 4.30
N ASP A 124 -13.61 -4.67 4.68
CA ASP A 124 -12.46 -4.74 5.59
C ASP A 124 -11.30 -3.81 5.19
N SER A 125 -11.00 -3.70 3.88
CA SER A 125 -9.95 -2.81 3.40
C SER A 125 -10.27 -1.34 3.67
N GLN A 126 -11.52 -0.90 3.42
CA GLN A 126 -11.95 0.47 3.70
C GLN A 126 -12.05 0.75 5.19
N LEU A 127 -12.51 -0.21 5.97
CA LEU A 127 -12.55 -0.13 7.44
C LEU A 127 -11.14 -0.03 8.03
N SER A 128 -10.17 -0.73 7.45
CA SER A 128 -8.75 -0.62 7.84
C SER A 128 -8.21 0.80 7.57
N LEU A 129 -8.52 1.38 6.42
CA LEU A 129 -8.17 2.78 6.12
C LEU A 129 -8.81 3.76 7.12
N LYS A 130 -10.10 3.58 7.42
CA LYS A 130 -10.81 4.44 8.38
C LYS A 130 -10.22 4.41 9.79
N ARG A 131 -9.65 3.30 10.21
CA ARG A 131 -9.01 3.15 11.53
C ARG A 131 -7.57 3.64 11.55
N ALA A 132 -6.95 3.73 10.40
CA ALA A 132 -5.52 3.99 10.29
C ALA A 132 -5.15 5.43 10.68
N LYS A 133 -3.98 5.54 11.29
CA LYS A 133 -3.31 6.79 11.66
C LYS A 133 -2.01 6.88 10.87
N VAL A 134 -1.87 7.91 10.06
CA VAL A 134 -0.69 8.13 9.21
C VAL A 134 -0.02 9.45 9.59
N LEU A 135 1.28 9.39 9.82
CA LEU A 135 2.14 10.56 9.97
C LEU A 135 2.67 10.97 8.58
N VAL A 136 2.53 12.24 8.23
CA VAL A 136 3.08 12.82 6.99
C VAL A 136 4.08 13.90 7.35
N LEU A 137 5.36 13.69 7.06
CA LEU A 137 6.41 14.66 7.27
C LEU A 137 6.84 15.27 5.92
N GLY A 138 6.66 16.57 5.78
CA GLY A 138 6.85 17.31 4.55
C GLY A 138 5.59 17.43 3.70
N LEU A 139 5.18 18.66 3.38
CA LEU A 139 3.97 18.99 2.60
C LEU A 139 4.33 19.76 1.32
N GLY A 140 5.52 19.51 0.80
CA GLY A 140 5.99 20.00 -0.48
C GLY A 140 5.29 19.31 -1.67
N GLY A 141 6.01 19.20 -2.81
CA GLY A 141 5.47 18.61 -4.03
C GLY A 141 4.94 17.19 -3.84
N VAL A 142 5.72 16.32 -3.19
CA VAL A 142 5.33 14.92 -2.92
C VAL A 142 4.24 14.85 -1.85
N GLY A 143 4.48 15.48 -0.70
CA GLY A 143 3.61 15.34 0.48
C GLY A 143 2.22 15.94 0.30
N SER A 144 2.08 17.06 -0.44
CA SER A 144 0.77 17.66 -0.70
C SER A 144 -0.14 16.71 -1.52
N HIS A 145 0.40 16.03 -2.53
CA HIS A 145 -0.33 15.04 -3.30
C HIS A 145 -0.61 13.77 -2.50
N ALA A 146 0.37 13.30 -1.70
CA ALA A 146 0.19 12.12 -0.86
C ALA A 146 -0.90 12.34 0.19
N ALA A 147 -0.85 13.43 0.94
CA ALA A 147 -1.82 13.76 1.98
C ALA A 147 -3.24 13.92 1.40
N TRP A 148 -3.36 14.62 0.26
CA TRP A 148 -4.65 14.76 -0.43
C TRP A 148 -5.25 13.40 -0.79
N SER A 149 -4.45 12.51 -1.38
CA SER A 149 -4.90 11.20 -1.82
C SER A 149 -5.27 10.28 -0.66
N LEU A 150 -4.51 10.32 0.44
CA LEU A 150 -4.82 9.57 1.66
C LEU A 150 -6.13 10.03 2.30
N ALA A 151 -6.34 11.34 2.38
CA ALA A 151 -7.59 11.92 2.88
C ALA A 151 -8.78 11.54 1.98
N ALA A 152 -8.63 11.67 0.66
CA ALA A 152 -9.66 11.31 -0.31
C ALA A 152 -10.00 9.82 -0.28
N ALA A 153 -9.01 8.94 -0.06
CA ALA A 153 -9.20 7.49 0.06
C ALA A 153 -9.84 7.06 1.39
N GLY A 154 -9.97 7.97 2.36
CA GLY A 154 -10.63 7.68 3.63
C GLY A 154 -9.72 7.14 4.72
N VAL A 155 -8.43 7.51 4.71
CA VAL A 155 -7.56 7.33 5.89
C VAL A 155 -8.13 8.15 7.03
N GLY A 156 -8.38 7.49 8.18
CA GLY A 156 -9.14 8.08 9.27
C GLY A 156 -8.43 9.18 10.01
N SER A 157 -7.09 9.14 10.09
CA SER A 157 -6.32 10.19 10.75
C SER A 157 -5.01 10.47 10.00
N LEU A 158 -4.76 11.75 9.72
CA LEU A 158 -3.47 12.24 9.23
C LEU A 158 -2.93 13.28 10.20
N HIS A 159 -1.67 13.14 10.58
CA HIS A 159 -0.92 14.18 11.27
C HIS A 159 0.14 14.72 10.32
N CYS A 160 0.06 16.01 9.98
CA CYS A 160 0.83 16.65 8.94
C CYS A 160 1.86 17.60 9.55
N ILE A 161 3.15 17.45 9.21
CA ILE A 161 4.23 18.28 9.74
C ILE A 161 5.00 18.91 8.60
N ASP A 162 5.16 20.22 8.65
CA ASP A 162 5.99 21.00 7.73
C ASP A 162 6.40 22.33 8.39
N PRO A 163 7.69 22.72 8.37
CA PRO A 163 8.15 23.98 8.99
C PRO A 163 7.85 25.21 8.15
N ASP A 164 7.59 25.05 6.85
CA ASP A 164 7.63 26.14 5.88
C ASP A 164 6.34 26.94 5.82
N SER A 165 6.49 28.12 5.23
CA SER A 165 5.39 28.92 4.69
C SER A 165 5.28 28.69 3.17
N ILE A 166 4.10 28.95 2.64
CA ILE A 166 3.79 28.84 1.21
C ILE A 166 4.46 29.96 0.44
N GLU A 167 5.15 29.62 -0.64
CA GLU A 167 5.81 30.53 -1.56
C GLU A 167 5.20 30.44 -2.96
N GLU A 168 5.31 31.53 -3.74
CA GLU A 168 4.84 31.57 -5.14
C GLU A 168 5.38 30.40 -5.98
N SER A 169 6.68 30.08 -5.82
CA SER A 169 7.34 28.99 -6.52
C SER A 169 6.76 27.60 -6.21
N ASN A 170 6.07 27.46 -5.08
CA ASN A 170 5.45 26.21 -4.66
C ASN A 170 4.20 25.86 -5.49
N LEU A 171 3.47 26.87 -5.94
CA LEU A 171 2.19 26.73 -6.65
C LEU A 171 2.31 25.98 -7.98
N THR A 172 3.53 25.89 -8.51
CA THR A 172 3.80 25.11 -9.73
C THR A 172 3.61 23.58 -9.56
N ARG A 173 3.60 23.06 -8.30
CA ARG A 173 3.59 21.61 -8.06
C ARG A 173 3.00 21.14 -6.72
N GLN A 174 2.57 22.04 -5.84
CA GLN A 174 2.02 21.70 -4.53
C GLN A 174 0.50 21.91 -4.55
N VAL A 175 -0.24 20.83 -4.68
CA VAL A 175 -1.68 20.81 -5.05
C VAL A 175 -2.62 21.39 -3.97
N LEU A 176 -2.17 21.45 -2.72
CA LEU A 176 -3.00 21.90 -1.59
C LEU A 176 -3.07 23.44 -1.44
N TYR A 177 -2.28 24.19 -2.21
CA TYR A 177 -2.13 25.63 -2.03
C TYR A 177 -2.59 26.43 -3.24
N ALA A 178 -3.11 27.63 -2.99
CA ALA A 178 -3.50 28.62 -3.97
C ALA A 178 -2.71 29.93 -3.79
N GLU A 179 -2.78 30.82 -4.76
CA GLU A 179 -2.11 32.16 -4.71
C GLU A 179 -2.49 32.93 -3.45
N SER A 180 -3.76 32.84 -3.01
CA SER A 180 -4.25 33.48 -1.79
C SER A 180 -3.65 32.95 -0.49
N ASP A 181 -2.96 31.83 -0.54
CA ASP A 181 -2.36 31.18 0.63
C ASP A 181 -0.87 31.54 0.81
N VAL A 182 -0.28 32.29 -0.11
CA VAL A 182 1.14 32.68 -0.06
C VAL A 182 1.43 33.42 1.25
N GLY A 183 2.49 32.96 1.94
CA GLY A 183 2.90 33.46 3.26
C GLY A 183 2.28 32.74 4.46
N ARG A 184 1.20 31.96 4.28
CA ARG A 184 0.61 31.15 5.33
C ARG A 184 1.43 29.87 5.57
N SER A 185 1.22 29.22 6.71
CA SER A 185 1.84 27.93 7.03
C SER A 185 1.37 26.83 6.08
N LYS A 186 2.30 26.06 5.51
CA LYS A 186 1.95 24.89 4.67
C LYS A 186 1.12 23.87 5.46
N ALA A 187 1.53 23.54 6.68
CA ALA A 187 0.87 22.55 7.50
C ALA A 187 -0.56 22.94 7.88
N GLU A 188 -0.78 24.20 8.22
CA GLU A 188 -2.10 24.75 8.56
C GLU A 188 -3.04 24.67 7.35
N VAL A 189 -2.64 25.28 6.22
CA VAL A 189 -3.47 25.32 5.00
C VAL A 189 -3.73 23.91 4.47
N ALA A 190 -2.75 23.02 4.54
CA ALA A 190 -2.94 21.62 4.13
C ALA A 190 -4.09 20.98 4.90
N VAL A 191 -4.12 21.09 6.23
CA VAL A 191 -5.17 20.50 7.06
C VAL A 191 -6.54 21.12 6.81
N GLU A 192 -6.62 22.43 6.56
CA GLU A 192 -7.86 23.08 6.12
C GLU A 192 -8.40 22.45 4.82
N ARG A 193 -7.52 22.28 3.83
CA ARG A 193 -7.90 21.67 2.53
C ARG A 193 -8.28 20.18 2.67
N LEU A 194 -7.53 19.41 3.45
CA LEU A 194 -7.82 18.00 3.69
C LEU A 194 -9.17 17.83 4.39
N SER A 195 -9.51 18.69 5.34
CA SER A 195 -10.81 18.70 6.03
C SER A 195 -11.96 19.02 5.07
N ALA A 196 -11.72 19.89 4.09
CA ALA A 196 -12.69 20.20 3.05
C ALA A 196 -12.84 19.05 2.04
N VAL A 197 -11.75 18.30 1.77
CA VAL A 197 -11.79 17.10 0.92
C VAL A 197 -12.55 15.96 1.61
N ASN A 198 -12.33 15.75 2.90
CA ASN A 198 -12.96 14.65 3.64
C ASN A 198 -13.26 15.03 5.09
N SER A 199 -14.50 15.43 5.35
CA SER A 199 -14.95 15.84 6.69
C SER A 199 -15.11 14.66 7.67
N SER A 200 -15.02 13.41 7.19
CA SER A 200 -15.10 12.22 8.06
C SER A 200 -13.75 11.85 8.68
N GLY A 201 -12.64 12.44 8.18
CA GLY A 201 -11.29 12.23 8.72
C GLY A 201 -10.94 13.19 9.86
N SER A 202 -9.94 12.80 10.65
CA SER A 202 -9.33 13.64 11.69
C SER A 202 -7.96 14.08 11.22
N PHE A 203 -7.82 15.37 10.88
CA PHE A 203 -6.58 15.91 10.36
C PHE A 203 -6.02 16.95 11.32
N THR A 204 -4.75 16.80 11.67
CA THR A 204 -4.02 17.66 12.59
C THR A 204 -2.68 18.08 12.01
N TYR A 205 -2.10 19.17 12.51
CA TYR A 205 -0.83 19.67 12.00
C TYR A 205 0.10 20.19 13.08
N GLU A 206 1.39 20.20 12.75
CA GLU A 206 2.41 20.97 13.46
C GLU A 206 3.28 21.75 12.46
N LYS A 207 3.53 23.03 12.76
CA LYS A 207 4.52 23.85 12.03
C LYS A 207 5.86 23.75 12.75
N ARG A 208 6.65 22.74 12.41
CA ARG A 208 7.99 22.59 13.00
C ARG A 208 8.95 21.82 12.10
N MET A 209 10.24 22.07 12.27
CA MET A 209 11.31 21.23 11.73
C MET A 209 11.50 20.00 12.64
N VAL A 210 11.83 18.87 12.04
CA VAL A 210 12.17 17.63 12.74
C VAL A 210 13.58 17.23 12.32
N ASP A 211 14.53 17.29 13.23
CA ASP A 211 15.95 17.05 12.94
C ASP A 211 16.68 16.20 14.00
N THR A 212 15.97 15.76 15.03
CA THR A 212 16.54 14.91 16.10
C THR A 212 15.82 13.55 16.20
N GLU A 213 16.56 12.56 16.69
CA GLU A 213 16.04 11.20 16.90
C GLU A 213 14.93 11.18 17.97
N SER A 214 15.10 11.96 19.05
CA SER A 214 14.11 12.05 20.12
C SER A 214 12.77 12.59 19.59
N GLU A 215 12.81 13.71 18.86
CA GLU A 215 11.59 14.30 18.28
C GLU A 215 10.87 13.36 17.35
N LEU A 216 11.62 12.68 16.45
CA LEU A 216 11.02 11.75 15.52
C LEU A 216 10.46 10.51 16.22
N THR A 217 11.13 10.03 17.29
CA THR A 217 10.64 8.93 18.12
C THR A 217 9.30 9.26 18.77
N ASP A 218 9.20 10.45 19.36
CA ASP A 218 7.95 10.89 20.01
C ASP A 218 6.81 11.05 18.99
N LEU A 219 7.14 11.55 17.80
CA LEU A 219 6.17 11.75 16.72
C LEU A 219 5.64 10.45 16.12
N VAL A 220 6.53 9.49 15.86
CA VAL A 220 6.17 8.21 15.19
C VAL A 220 5.35 7.30 16.11
N ALA A 221 5.46 7.48 17.43
CA ALA A 221 4.76 6.66 18.40
C ALA A 221 3.24 6.70 18.23
N GLY A 222 2.63 5.55 18.02
CA GLY A 222 1.18 5.39 17.89
C GLY A 222 0.60 5.65 16.51
N PHE A 223 1.43 5.79 15.48
CA PHE A 223 1.02 5.77 14.07
C PHE A 223 1.22 4.39 13.45
N ASP A 224 0.35 4.05 12.51
CA ASP A 224 0.39 2.76 11.79
C ASP A 224 1.37 2.77 10.63
N VAL A 225 1.53 3.93 9.97
CA VAL A 225 2.46 4.13 8.84
C VAL A 225 3.01 5.55 8.87
N PHE A 226 4.28 5.69 8.52
CA PHE A 226 4.93 6.97 8.34
C PHE A 226 5.22 7.25 6.85
N ALA A 227 4.72 8.37 6.33
CA ALA A 227 5.00 8.89 4.98
C ALA A 227 6.06 10.00 5.08
N LEU A 228 7.30 9.70 4.73
CA LEU A 228 8.39 10.65 4.65
C LEU A 228 8.40 11.32 3.28
N CYS A 229 8.00 12.58 3.23
CA CYS A 229 7.92 13.41 2.03
C CYS A 229 8.84 14.65 2.11
N ALA A 230 9.75 14.69 3.08
CA ALA A 230 10.74 15.74 3.28
C ALA A 230 12.14 15.22 2.95
N ASP A 231 13.00 16.12 2.49
CA ASP A 231 14.43 15.88 2.20
C ASP A 231 15.37 16.75 3.05
N GLU A 232 14.81 17.66 3.85
CA GLU A 232 15.50 18.54 4.78
C GLU A 232 15.72 17.87 6.16
N PRO A 233 16.73 18.30 6.93
CA PRO A 233 17.62 19.45 6.70
C PRO A 233 18.77 19.18 5.71
N ARG A 234 19.02 17.94 5.34
CA ARG A 234 20.01 17.57 4.31
C ARG A 234 19.70 16.19 3.74
N GLN A 235 20.02 16.06 2.47
CA GLN A 235 19.75 14.85 1.70
C GLN A 235 20.32 13.58 2.39
N GLY A 236 19.49 12.56 2.50
CA GLY A 236 19.82 11.28 3.13
C GLY A 236 19.79 11.28 4.67
N PHE A 237 19.96 12.41 5.32
CA PHE A 237 19.95 12.49 6.79
C PHE A 237 18.60 12.07 7.38
N ILE A 238 17.52 12.71 6.94
CA ILE A 238 16.18 12.42 7.46
C ILE A 238 15.73 10.99 7.13
N ALA A 239 16.11 10.45 5.97
CA ALA A 239 15.79 9.08 5.60
C ALA A 239 16.51 8.06 6.50
N SER A 240 17.80 8.26 6.79
CA SER A 240 18.56 7.41 7.72
C SER A 240 18.03 7.52 9.15
N LEU A 241 17.65 8.71 9.59
CA LEU A 241 17.03 8.93 10.90
C LEU A 241 15.68 8.19 10.99
N THR A 242 14.84 8.36 9.98
CA THR A 242 13.55 7.66 9.85
C THR A 242 13.74 6.14 9.88
N ASN A 243 14.72 5.63 9.14
CA ASN A 243 15.01 4.19 9.09
C ASN A 243 15.30 3.61 10.48
N ARG A 244 16.13 4.29 11.28
CA ARG A 244 16.46 3.84 12.65
C ARG A 244 15.25 3.93 13.58
N VAL A 245 14.57 5.08 13.61
CA VAL A 245 13.44 5.30 14.51
C VAL A 245 12.27 4.37 14.17
N CYS A 246 11.91 4.26 12.90
CA CYS A 246 10.81 3.40 12.48
C CYS A 246 11.09 1.92 12.73
N ALA A 247 12.35 1.47 12.54
CA ALA A 247 12.74 0.11 12.89
C ALA A 247 12.63 -0.15 14.41
N ALA A 248 13.06 0.81 15.25
CA ALA A 248 12.97 0.70 16.71
C ALA A 248 11.52 0.73 17.22
N GLN A 249 10.65 1.53 16.61
CA GLN A 249 9.23 1.69 16.98
C GLN A 249 8.31 0.62 16.34
N GLY A 250 8.82 -0.18 15.43
CA GLY A 250 7.99 -1.17 14.73
C GLY A 250 7.04 -0.59 13.68
N VAL A 251 7.28 0.65 13.20
CA VAL A 251 6.40 1.35 12.27
C VAL A 251 6.95 1.24 10.83
N PRO A 252 6.18 0.76 9.86
CA PRO A 252 6.56 0.80 8.46
C PRO A 252 6.53 2.24 7.92
N TRP A 253 7.39 2.50 6.93
CA TRP A 253 7.44 3.82 6.32
C TRP A 253 7.64 3.78 4.80
N VAL A 254 7.22 4.86 4.16
CA VAL A 254 7.26 5.04 2.72
C VAL A 254 7.90 6.39 2.41
N SER A 255 8.75 6.43 1.39
CA SER A 255 9.30 7.69 0.88
C SER A 255 9.36 7.65 -0.64
N ALA A 256 9.14 8.77 -1.28
CA ALA A 256 9.31 8.88 -2.73
C ALA A 256 10.07 10.15 -3.08
N GLY A 257 10.71 10.08 -4.25
CA GLY A 257 11.43 11.20 -4.81
C GLY A 257 11.48 11.12 -6.33
N TYR A 258 12.06 12.14 -6.91
CA TYR A 258 12.29 12.24 -8.34
C TYR A 258 13.68 12.79 -8.61
N ASN A 259 14.27 12.37 -9.71
CA ASN A 259 15.54 12.90 -10.21
C ASN A 259 15.48 12.98 -11.74
N GLY A 260 15.45 14.20 -12.30
CA GLY A 260 15.13 14.39 -13.70
C GLY A 260 13.79 13.72 -14.05
N PRO A 261 13.73 12.82 -15.04
CA PRO A 261 12.50 12.14 -15.44
C PRO A 261 12.15 10.89 -14.58
N MET A 262 13.04 10.48 -13.70
CA MET A 262 12.85 9.33 -12.85
C MET A 262 12.00 9.67 -11.63
N VAL A 263 10.98 8.86 -11.38
CA VAL A 263 10.20 8.89 -10.14
C VAL A 263 10.32 7.52 -9.47
N ALA A 264 10.60 7.50 -8.17
CA ALA A 264 10.70 6.25 -7.43
C ALA A 264 10.11 6.39 -6.03
N VAL A 265 9.55 5.27 -5.53
CA VAL A 265 9.03 5.11 -4.17
C VAL A 265 9.71 3.94 -3.49
N GLY A 266 10.18 4.14 -2.27
CA GLY A 266 10.72 3.12 -1.39
C GLY A 266 9.73 2.76 -0.30
N VAL A 267 9.62 1.48 0.01
CA VAL A 267 8.74 0.91 1.03
C VAL A 267 9.56 0.09 2.00
N TYR A 268 9.51 0.42 3.26
CA TYR A 268 10.33 -0.17 4.30
C TYR A 268 9.50 -0.59 5.50
N ALA A 269 9.86 -1.70 6.12
CA ALA A 269 9.22 -2.19 7.33
C ALA A 269 10.26 -2.81 8.28
N PRO A 270 9.93 -2.93 9.58
CA PRO A 270 10.88 -3.46 10.58
C PRO A 270 11.38 -4.88 10.30
N THR A 271 10.63 -5.66 9.53
CA THR A 271 10.93 -7.09 9.25
C THR A 271 11.60 -7.35 7.90
N GLY A 272 11.86 -6.32 7.10
CA GLY A 272 12.45 -6.43 5.77
C GLY A 272 13.85 -5.84 5.68
N PRO A 273 14.46 -5.90 4.48
CA PRO A 273 15.64 -5.10 4.22
C PRO A 273 15.34 -3.62 4.45
N CYS A 274 16.15 -2.97 5.27
CA CYS A 274 15.95 -1.57 5.60
C CYS A 274 16.52 -0.63 4.50
N TYR A 275 16.20 0.65 4.60
CA TYR A 275 16.69 1.67 3.68
C TYR A 275 18.20 1.62 3.45
N GLU A 276 18.98 1.51 4.53
CA GLU A 276 20.44 1.47 4.45
C GLU A 276 20.98 0.19 3.78
N CYS A 277 20.28 -0.94 3.92
CA CYS A 277 20.65 -2.16 3.21
C CYS A 277 20.44 -2.01 1.70
N ILE A 278 19.32 -1.41 1.30
CA ILE A 278 19.03 -1.17 -0.12
C ILE A 278 19.99 -0.13 -0.70
N ALA A 279 20.22 0.98 0.00
CA ALA A 279 21.14 2.02 -0.43
C ALA A 279 22.57 1.48 -0.63
N ALA A 280 23.07 0.69 0.32
CA ALA A 280 24.40 0.07 0.21
C ALA A 280 24.49 -0.93 -0.95
N GLY A 281 23.43 -1.72 -1.20
CA GLY A 281 23.41 -2.63 -2.35
C GLY A 281 23.40 -1.91 -3.69
N GLU A 282 22.82 -0.70 -3.77
CA GLU A 282 22.92 0.14 -4.97
C GLU A 282 24.30 0.80 -5.10
N GLU A 283 24.89 1.22 -3.97
CA GLU A 283 26.23 1.79 -3.97
C GLU A 283 27.28 0.78 -4.45
N GLU A 284 27.18 -0.48 -4.06
CA GLU A 284 28.06 -1.57 -4.52
C GLU A 284 28.03 -1.80 -6.02
N LYS A 285 26.95 -1.40 -6.72
CA LYS A 285 26.85 -1.50 -8.18
C LYS A 285 27.53 -0.35 -8.91
N LEU A 286 27.87 0.73 -8.21
CA LEU A 286 28.52 1.88 -8.82
C LEU A 286 29.98 1.55 -9.18
N LYS A 287 30.43 2.10 -10.31
CA LYS A 287 31.85 2.02 -10.67
C LYS A 287 32.68 2.82 -9.67
N PRO A 288 33.89 2.34 -9.29
CA PRO A 288 34.79 3.09 -8.43
C PRO A 288 34.98 4.53 -8.95
N GLY A 289 34.82 5.51 -8.06
CA GLY A 289 34.93 6.94 -8.39
C GLY A 289 33.66 7.57 -8.95
N ALA A 290 32.56 6.83 -9.11
CA ALA A 290 31.27 7.41 -9.46
C ALA A 290 30.78 8.36 -8.36
N GLN A 291 30.44 9.59 -8.76
CA GLN A 291 29.81 10.56 -7.86
C GLN A 291 28.34 10.71 -8.27
N LEU A 292 27.43 10.37 -7.38
CA LEU A 292 26.01 10.59 -7.59
C LEU A 292 25.67 12.03 -7.25
N HIS A 293 25.51 12.87 -8.27
CA HIS A 293 25.00 14.22 -8.12
C HIS A 293 23.47 14.20 -8.25
N LEU A 294 22.76 14.06 -7.13
CA LEU A 294 21.29 14.02 -7.09
C LEU A 294 20.66 15.44 -7.01
N ASN A 295 21.43 16.49 -7.24
CA ASN A 295 21.02 17.89 -6.99
C ASN A 295 20.31 18.55 -8.19
N GLY A 296 19.38 17.86 -8.83
CA GLY A 296 18.53 18.48 -9.86
C GLY A 296 17.47 19.40 -9.24
N ARG A 297 17.59 20.74 -9.43
CA ARG A 297 16.57 21.72 -8.95
C ARG A 297 15.29 21.74 -9.79
N GLY A 298 15.28 21.10 -10.96
CA GLY A 298 14.15 21.12 -11.88
C GLY A 298 13.10 20.08 -11.53
N VAL A 299 11.85 20.50 -11.42
CA VAL A 299 10.69 19.62 -11.21
C VAL A 299 9.47 20.18 -11.92
N LEU A 300 8.69 19.29 -12.50
CA LEU A 300 7.36 19.60 -13.03
C LEU A 300 6.28 19.01 -12.15
N ALA A 301 5.10 19.61 -12.16
CA ALA A 301 3.95 19.12 -11.40
C ALA A 301 3.66 17.61 -11.59
N PRO A 302 3.69 17.04 -12.81
CA PRO A 302 3.46 15.61 -13.00
C PRO A 302 4.43 14.71 -12.24
N LEU A 303 5.72 15.07 -12.14
CA LEU A 303 6.72 14.30 -11.38
C LEU A 303 6.39 14.27 -9.89
N ALA A 304 6.14 15.45 -9.32
CA ALA A 304 5.75 15.58 -7.92
C ALA A 304 4.42 14.86 -7.64
N GLY A 305 3.45 15.00 -8.55
CA GLY A 305 2.16 14.33 -8.47
C GLY A 305 2.29 12.81 -8.47
N ILE A 306 2.99 12.24 -9.45
CA ILE A 306 3.20 10.78 -9.54
C ILE A 306 3.93 10.25 -8.29
N ALA A 307 4.98 10.96 -7.82
CA ALA A 307 5.69 10.58 -6.60
C ALA A 307 4.75 10.54 -5.39
N GLY A 308 3.93 11.58 -5.19
CA GLY A 308 2.95 11.64 -4.10
C GLY A 308 1.86 10.57 -4.21
N GLN A 309 1.38 10.29 -5.42
CA GLN A 309 0.40 9.22 -5.66
C GLN A 309 1.00 7.83 -5.36
N LEU A 310 2.27 7.61 -5.71
CA LEU A 310 2.95 6.36 -5.34
C LEU A 310 3.09 6.22 -3.82
N VAL A 311 3.45 7.30 -3.09
CA VAL A 311 3.46 7.27 -1.62
C VAL A 311 2.08 6.89 -1.07
N ALA A 312 1.03 7.55 -1.52
CA ALA A 312 -0.33 7.27 -1.05
C ALA A 312 -0.74 5.82 -1.34
N TYR A 313 -0.45 5.32 -2.54
CA TYR A 313 -0.76 3.94 -2.91
C TYR A 313 -0.02 2.92 -2.02
N GLU A 314 1.27 3.13 -1.76
CA GLU A 314 2.05 2.23 -0.91
C GLU A 314 1.61 2.29 0.56
N VAL A 315 1.26 3.47 1.08
CA VAL A 315 0.66 3.62 2.42
C VAL A 315 -0.67 2.86 2.51
N ILE A 316 -1.55 3.03 1.52
CA ILE A 316 -2.81 2.27 1.42
C ILE A 316 -2.54 0.76 1.34
N SER A 317 -1.55 0.34 0.56
CA SER A 317 -1.16 -1.06 0.42
C SER A 317 -0.64 -1.67 1.72
N LEU A 318 0.13 -0.92 2.50
CA LEU A 318 0.60 -1.35 3.83
C LEU A 318 -0.55 -1.49 4.82
N ILE A 319 -1.47 -0.51 4.87
CA ILE A 319 -2.62 -0.52 5.79
C ILE A 319 -3.58 -1.66 5.45
N THR A 320 -3.92 -1.81 4.18
CA THR A 320 -4.91 -2.79 3.73
C THR A 320 -4.33 -4.18 3.50
N GLY A 321 -3.00 -4.25 3.32
CA GLY A 321 -2.27 -5.47 3.00
C GLY A 321 -2.51 -5.99 1.58
N ILE A 322 -3.01 -5.19 0.64
CA ILE A 322 -3.21 -5.61 -0.76
C ILE A 322 -1.91 -5.75 -1.54
N GLY A 323 -0.81 -5.18 -1.05
CA GLY A 323 0.51 -5.29 -1.68
C GLY A 323 0.98 -6.75 -1.75
N ARG A 324 1.56 -7.14 -2.89
CA ARG A 324 2.08 -8.50 -3.11
C ARG A 324 3.55 -8.64 -2.79
N LEU A 325 4.30 -7.54 -2.85
CA LEU A 325 5.71 -7.51 -2.47
C LEU A 325 5.82 -7.22 -0.97
N ALA A 326 6.66 -8.00 -0.29
CA ALA A 326 7.05 -7.67 1.06
C ALA A 326 7.86 -6.35 1.07
N PRO A 327 7.68 -5.47 2.07
CA PRO A 327 8.47 -4.25 2.22
C PRO A 327 9.98 -4.53 2.20
N GLY A 328 10.76 -3.53 1.82
CA GLY A 328 12.20 -3.63 1.57
C GLY A 328 12.49 -3.57 0.07
N TYR A 329 11.81 -2.70 -0.67
CA TYR A 329 12.02 -2.48 -2.09
C TYR A 329 11.90 -1.01 -2.47
N VAL A 330 12.48 -0.68 -3.61
CA VAL A 330 12.24 0.60 -4.34
C VAL A 330 11.69 0.27 -5.71
N ARG A 331 10.60 0.92 -6.11
CA ARG A 331 10.06 0.82 -7.46
C ARG A 331 9.85 2.19 -8.09
N GLY A 332 9.92 2.25 -9.41
CA GLY A 332 9.78 3.53 -10.11
C GLY A 332 9.64 3.38 -11.61
N LEU A 333 9.55 4.53 -12.26
CA LEU A 333 9.40 4.63 -13.72
C LEU A 333 10.17 5.84 -14.26
N ASN A 334 10.56 5.75 -15.53
CA ASN A 334 11.19 6.82 -16.26
C ASN A 334 10.17 7.44 -17.22
N LEU A 335 9.84 8.73 -17.04
CA LEU A 335 8.78 9.38 -17.81
C LEU A 335 9.17 9.70 -19.27
N ILE A 336 10.46 9.71 -19.58
CA ILE A 336 10.93 9.91 -20.98
C ILE A 336 11.34 8.59 -21.67
N SER A 337 11.41 7.49 -20.93
CA SER A 337 11.70 6.14 -21.42
C SER A 337 10.74 5.15 -20.77
N PRO A 338 9.50 5.07 -21.28
CA PRO A 338 8.41 4.34 -20.61
C PRO A 338 8.61 2.82 -20.56
N ASP A 339 9.56 2.28 -21.30
CA ASP A 339 10.04 0.89 -21.26
C ASP A 339 10.99 0.62 -20.07
N GLN A 340 11.48 1.67 -19.41
CA GLN A 340 12.38 1.55 -18.26
C GLN A 340 11.61 1.61 -16.94
N HIS A 341 11.44 0.46 -16.33
CA HIS A 341 10.88 0.31 -15.00
C HIS A 341 12.00 0.05 -13.99
N VAL A 342 11.86 0.60 -12.79
CA VAL A 342 12.77 0.37 -11.68
C VAL A 342 12.11 -0.57 -10.69
N LEU A 343 12.79 -1.67 -10.38
CA LEU A 343 12.50 -2.50 -9.21
C LEU A 343 13.85 -2.87 -8.60
N VAL A 344 14.11 -2.33 -7.42
CA VAL A 344 15.31 -2.58 -6.65
C VAL A 344 14.94 -3.37 -5.41
N GLN A 345 15.56 -4.52 -5.26
CA GLN A 345 15.46 -5.37 -4.08
C GLN A 345 16.87 -5.88 -3.72
N HIS A 346 17.22 -5.75 -2.47
CA HIS A 346 18.47 -6.28 -1.92
C HIS A 346 18.17 -7.07 -0.66
N PRO A 347 18.90 -8.14 -0.37
CA PRO A 347 18.77 -8.82 0.92
C PRO A 347 19.25 -7.92 2.06
N ALA A 348 18.73 -8.15 3.26
CA ALA A 348 19.26 -7.53 4.44
C ALA A 348 20.74 -7.93 4.61
N ARG A 349 21.63 -6.95 4.79
CA ARG A 349 23.05 -7.22 4.98
C ARG A 349 23.28 -7.98 6.29
N PRO A 350 24.13 -9.02 6.30
CA PRO A 350 24.39 -9.80 7.53
C PRO A 350 24.94 -8.97 8.70
N SER A 351 25.61 -7.85 8.41
CA SER A 351 26.15 -6.90 9.38
C SER A 351 25.17 -5.80 9.79
N CYS A 352 23.95 -5.77 9.24
CA CYS A 352 23.00 -4.71 9.57
C CYS A 352 22.35 -4.95 10.92
N GLU A 353 22.62 -4.07 11.88
CA GLU A 353 22.10 -4.16 13.25
C GLU A 353 20.57 -3.94 13.29
N LEU A 354 20.02 -3.12 12.40
CA LEU A 354 18.58 -2.86 12.34
C LEU A 354 17.80 -4.08 11.83
N CYS A 355 18.34 -4.78 10.82
CA CYS A 355 17.67 -5.96 10.26
C CYS A 355 17.92 -7.24 11.07
N HIS A 356 18.98 -7.27 11.91
CA HIS A 356 19.40 -8.44 12.69
C HIS A 356 19.76 -8.10 14.15
N PRO A 357 18.80 -7.57 14.96
CA PRO A 357 19.08 -7.06 16.30
C PRO A 357 19.61 -8.11 17.30
N HIS A 358 19.49 -9.40 17.01
CA HIS A 358 19.81 -10.47 17.96
C HIS A 358 21.15 -11.20 17.72
N ARG A 359 22.00 -10.76 16.76
CA ARG A 359 23.30 -11.45 16.52
C ARG A 359 24.44 -11.06 17.47
N GLN A 360 24.30 -10.06 18.36
CA GLN A 360 25.32 -9.62 19.28
C GLN A 360 25.37 -10.37 20.64
N GLY A 361 24.41 -11.25 20.93
CA GLY A 361 24.37 -12.02 22.19
C GLY A 361 25.33 -13.24 22.29
N GLY A 362 26.07 -13.56 21.22
CA GLY A 362 26.82 -14.82 21.09
C GLY A 362 28.34 -14.77 21.28
N ARG A 363 28.94 -13.66 21.73
CA ARG A 363 30.39 -13.59 21.98
C ARG A 363 30.72 -13.01 23.34
N ARG A 364 30.33 -13.69 24.41
CA ARG A 364 31.03 -13.59 25.69
C ARG A 364 31.02 -14.96 26.35
N SER A 365 32.17 -15.58 26.33
CA SER A 365 32.80 -16.58 27.21
C SER A 365 33.34 -17.78 26.43
N ALA A 366 34.53 -17.62 25.94
CA ALA A 366 35.50 -18.69 25.89
C ALA A 366 36.87 -18.02 26.07
N ASN A 367 37.31 -17.97 27.29
CA ASN A 367 38.73 -17.90 27.59
C ASN A 367 39.02 -18.82 28.78
N PRO A 368 40.12 -19.51 28.72
CA PRO A 368 40.42 -20.81 29.33
C PRO A 368 40.54 -20.76 30.84
#